data_c2392d06c103da0df8f28edd472496b5
#
_entry.id   c2392d06c103da0df8f28edd472496b5
#
_cell.length_a   1.000
_cell.length_b   1.000
_cell.length_c   1.000
_cell.angle_alpha   90.00
_cell.angle_beta   90.00
_cell.angle_gamma   90.00
#
_symmetry.space_group_name_H-M   'P 1'
#
loop_
_entity.id
_entity.type
_entity.pdbx_description
1 polymer ?
#
loop_
_entity_poly.entity_id
_entity_poly.type
_entity_poly.pdbx_seq_one_letter_code
_entity_poly.pdbx_strand_id
1 'polypeptide(L)'
;LDVRNSETGEVIIEANRKNTKTLLRSLAAGSKNIDIDPSPVRIKIMEIVDNYQRRFDEIEKERARKVDSIENGEGSDQNVIKTVKVYIATKRKIQVGDKMAGRHGNKGIVARIVPEEDMPYLPDGTPVQICLNPMGVPSRMNVGQVLETHLGWACKQLGIKVATPIFDGISESKIREYLKATGMPESGKIRLIDGLTGEYFDQEIVVGYIYMMKLNHLVADKIHARAVGPYSLLTQQPRGGTAQNGGQRFREMVVWDLEASG
;
A
#
# COMPACT_ATOMS: atom_id res chain seq x y z
N LEU A 1 25.43 27.78 -47.69
CA LEU A 1 26.63 27.07 -47.25
C LEU A 1 26.50 25.62 -47.61
N ASP A 2 27.46 25.07 -48.32
CA ASP A 2 27.49 23.65 -48.66
C ASP A 2 28.00 22.87 -47.46
N VAL A 3 27.34 21.74 -47.20
CA VAL A 3 27.77 20.77 -46.18
C VAL A 3 28.38 19.58 -46.90
N ARG A 4 29.65 19.33 -46.66
CA ARG A 4 30.44 18.27 -47.32
C ARG A 4 30.82 17.19 -46.31
N ASN A 5 31.06 16.00 -46.83
CA ASN A 5 31.70 14.96 -46.04
C ASN A 5 33.22 15.26 -46.00
N SER A 6 33.80 15.30 -44.80
CA SER A 6 35.23 15.63 -44.62
C SER A 6 36.19 14.56 -45.17
N GLU A 7 35.73 13.30 -45.33
CA GLU A 7 36.55 12.19 -45.83
C GLU A 7 36.43 12.02 -47.36
N THR A 8 35.19 12.11 -47.89
CA THR A 8 34.93 11.85 -49.31
C THR A 8 34.86 13.12 -50.16
N GLY A 9 34.74 14.31 -49.54
CA GLY A 9 34.58 15.58 -50.23
C GLY A 9 33.23 15.78 -50.94
N GLU A 10 32.34 14.80 -50.87
CA GLU A 10 31.03 14.89 -51.52
C GLU A 10 30.11 15.88 -50.80
N VAL A 11 29.36 16.67 -51.58
CA VAL A 11 28.38 17.62 -51.05
C VAL A 11 27.15 16.86 -50.58
N ILE A 12 26.89 16.85 -49.27
CA ILE A 12 25.73 16.22 -48.66
C ILE A 12 24.51 17.14 -48.77
N ILE A 13 24.70 18.44 -48.60
CA ILE A 13 23.66 19.45 -48.77
C ILE A 13 24.19 20.62 -49.54
N GLU A 14 23.51 20.97 -50.66
CA GLU A 14 23.79 22.14 -51.46
C GLU A 14 23.26 23.42 -50.79
N ALA A 15 23.94 24.53 -51.01
CA ALA A 15 23.50 25.85 -50.56
C ALA A 15 22.09 26.18 -51.08
N ASN A 16 21.29 26.82 -50.26
CA ASN A 16 19.90 27.26 -50.54
C ASN A 16 18.84 26.16 -50.69
N ARG A 17 19.12 24.91 -50.36
CA ARG A 17 18.13 23.83 -50.31
C ARG A 17 17.35 23.86 -49.01
N LYS A 18 16.03 23.64 -49.06
CA LYS A 18 15.19 23.53 -47.84
C LYS A 18 15.57 22.26 -47.08
N ASN A 19 15.88 22.42 -45.78
CA ASN A 19 16.16 21.32 -44.89
C ASN A 19 14.89 20.55 -44.54
N THR A 20 14.82 19.28 -44.91
CA THR A 20 13.72 18.38 -44.51
C THR A 20 14.10 17.57 -43.28
N LYS A 21 13.11 17.12 -42.52
CA LYS A 21 13.35 16.26 -41.31
C LYS A 21 14.12 14.97 -41.65
N THR A 22 13.86 14.39 -42.82
CA THR A 22 14.55 13.19 -43.31
C THR A 22 16.02 13.46 -43.58
N LEU A 23 16.34 14.57 -44.22
CA LEU A 23 17.71 14.99 -44.53
C LEU A 23 18.49 15.27 -43.21
N LEU A 24 17.86 15.92 -42.24
CA LEU A 24 18.49 16.21 -40.93
C LEU A 24 18.73 14.90 -40.13
N ARG A 25 17.87 13.91 -40.25
CA ARG A 25 18.09 12.59 -39.65
C ARG A 25 19.23 11.81 -40.28
N SER A 26 19.36 11.85 -41.62
CA SER A 26 20.50 11.23 -42.29
C SER A 26 21.82 11.90 -41.99
N LEU A 27 21.84 13.23 -41.82
CA LEU A 27 22.99 13.97 -41.33
C LEU A 27 23.39 13.62 -39.92
N ALA A 28 22.39 13.46 -39.01
CA ALA A 28 22.65 13.07 -37.64
C ALA A 28 23.27 11.68 -37.51
N ALA A 29 22.95 10.77 -38.42
CA ALA A 29 23.56 9.43 -38.47
C ALA A 29 25.03 9.45 -38.97
N GLY A 30 25.41 10.45 -39.76
CA GLY A 30 26.75 10.61 -40.33
C GLY A 30 27.54 11.80 -39.75
N SER A 31 27.14 12.35 -38.62
CA SER A 31 27.63 13.65 -38.10
C SER A 31 29.10 13.73 -37.72
N LYS A 32 29.82 12.61 -37.66
CA LYS A 32 31.25 12.60 -37.27
C LYS A 32 32.17 13.20 -38.34
N ASN A 33 31.73 13.28 -39.60
CA ASN A 33 32.57 13.64 -40.74
C ASN A 33 31.96 14.76 -41.59
N ILE A 34 31.48 15.81 -40.93
CA ILE A 34 30.87 16.97 -41.60
C ILE A 34 31.84 18.13 -41.65
N ASP A 35 32.07 18.69 -42.84
CA ASP A 35 32.77 19.95 -43.04
C ASP A 35 31.86 20.97 -43.71
N ILE A 36 32.01 22.24 -43.31
CA ILE A 36 31.17 23.35 -43.75
C ILE A 36 32.09 24.46 -44.26
N ASP A 37 31.72 25.12 -45.34
CA ASP A 37 32.50 26.23 -45.92
C ASP A 37 32.83 27.30 -44.87
N PRO A 38 34.01 27.92 -44.94
CA PRO A 38 34.46 28.93 -43.98
C PRO A 38 33.48 30.11 -43.87
N SER A 39 32.83 30.25 -42.75
CA SER A 39 31.92 31.35 -42.48
C SER A 39 31.84 31.64 -40.97
N PRO A 40 31.43 32.87 -40.55
CA PRO A 40 31.26 33.19 -39.13
C PRO A 40 30.24 32.30 -38.41
N VAL A 41 29.33 31.67 -39.15
CA VAL A 41 28.30 30.79 -38.64
C VAL A 41 28.82 29.37 -38.43
N ARG A 42 29.88 28.97 -39.14
CA ARG A 42 30.52 27.64 -39.05
C ARG A 42 30.88 27.29 -37.60
N ILE A 43 31.53 28.23 -36.90
CA ILE A 43 31.99 28.01 -35.51
C ILE A 43 30.81 27.66 -34.61
N LYS A 44 29.70 28.38 -34.71
CA LYS A 44 28.49 28.10 -33.89
C LYS A 44 27.85 26.76 -34.24
N ILE A 45 27.80 26.41 -35.53
CA ILE A 45 27.25 25.13 -35.99
C ILE A 45 28.10 23.97 -35.47
N MET A 46 29.43 24.07 -35.61
CA MET A 46 30.35 23.02 -35.14
C MET A 46 30.30 22.87 -33.63
N GLU A 47 30.22 23.95 -32.86
CA GLU A 47 30.04 23.89 -31.39
C GLU A 47 28.77 23.16 -31.01
N ILE A 48 27.65 23.40 -31.69
CA ILE A 48 26.39 22.69 -31.47
C ILE A 48 26.54 21.22 -31.83
N VAL A 49 27.15 20.90 -32.97
CA VAL A 49 27.38 19.50 -33.39
C VAL A 49 28.23 18.77 -32.37
N ASP A 50 29.34 19.37 -31.93
CA ASP A 50 30.22 18.77 -30.93
C ASP A 50 29.53 18.52 -29.59
N ASN A 51 28.66 19.45 -29.15
CA ASN A 51 27.89 19.25 -27.94
C ASN A 51 26.92 18.08 -28.06
N TYR A 52 26.26 17.93 -29.21
CA TYR A 52 25.38 16.79 -29.45
C TYR A 52 26.14 15.48 -29.58
N GLN A 53 27.32 15.49 -30.23
CA GLN A 53 28.17 14.29 -30.33
C GLN A 53 28.61 13.80 -28.95
N ARG A 54 29.06 14.70 -28.07
CA ARG A 54 29.40 14.33 -26.68
C ARG A 54 28.21 13.66 -25.96
N ARG A 55 27.02 14.21 -26.15
CA ARG A 55 25.81 13.64 -25.60
C ARG A 55 25.48 12.25 -26.16
N PHE A 56 25.66 12.05 -27.45
CA PHE A 56 25.49 10.73 -28.07
C PHE A 56 26.51 9.72 -27.55
N ASP A 57 27.77 10.11 -27.43
CA ASP A 57 28.82 9.25 -26.89
C ASP A 57 28.54 8.87 -25.41
N GLU A 58 28.02 9.80 -24.63
CA GLU A 58 27.59 9.53 -23.24
C GLU A 58 26.44 8.52 -23.17
N ILE A 59 25.41 8.72 -24.01
CA ILE A 59 24.24 7.80 -24.08
C ILE A 59 24.68 6.41 -24.57
N GLU A 60 25.59 6.35 -25.55
CA GLU A 60 26.09 5.09 -26.08
C GLU A 60 26.93 4.33 -25.04
N LYS A 61 27.78 5.05 -24.29
CA LYS A 61 28.50 4.49 -23.14
C LYS A 61 27.55 4.01 -22.05
N GLU A 62 26.48 4.75 -21.75
CA GLU A 62 25.48 4.34 -20.77
C GLU A 62 24.70 3.10 -21.25
N ARG A 63 24.35 3.07 -22.54
CA ARG A 63 23.72 1.89 -23.15
C ARG A 63 24.63 0.66 -23.05
N ALA A 64 25.89 0.82 -23.43
CA ALA A 64 26.88 -0.26 -23.37
C ALA A 64 27.04 -0.80 -21.94
N ARG A 65 27.13 0.09 -20.95
CA ARG A 65 27.20 -0.30 -19.54
C ARG A 65 25.95 -1.05 -19.09
N LYS A 66 24.75 -0.60 -19.48
CA LYS A 66 23.49 -1.27 -19.14
C LYS A 66 23.35 -2.64 -19.80
N VAL A 67 23.79 -2.76 -21.06
CA VAL A 67 23.82 -4.05 -21.77
C VAL A 67 24.79 -5.00 -21.10
N ASP A 68 26.00 -4.55 -20.81
CA ASP A 68 27.04 -5.32 -20.14
C ASP A 68 26.58 -5.78 -18.74
N SER A 69 25.95 -4.87 -17.98
CA SER A 69 25.35 -5.17 -16.67
C SER A 69 24.24 -6.22 -16.76
N ILE A 70 23.46 -6.27 -17.85
CA ILE A 70 22.42 -7.27 -18.07
C ILE A 70 23.04 -8.60 -18.54
N GLU A 71 23.98 -8.54 -19.46
CA GLU A 71 24.63 -9.73 -20.03
C GLU A 71 25.56 -10.43 -19.00
N ASN A 72 26.34 -9.65 -18.27
CA ASN A 72 27.29 -10.17 -17.28
C ASN A 72 26.71 -10.27 -15.87
N GLY A 73 25.46 -9.80 -15.63
CA GLY A 73 24.79 -9.89 -14.34
C GLY A 73 25.47 -9.04 -13.25
N GLU A 74 26.03 -7.87 -13.61
CA GLU A 74 26.63 -6.95 -12.65
C GLU A 74 25.58 -6.45 -11.65
N GLY A 75 25.73 -6.89 -10.41
CA GLY A 75 24.82 -6.60 -9.28
C GLY A 75 24.61 -7.80 -8.37
N SER A 76 25.05 -8.98 -8.79
CA SER A 76 25.16 -10.15 -7.92
C SER A 76 26.63 -10.34 -7.50
N ASP A 77 26.83 -10.79 -6.25
CA ASP A 77 28.16 -11.19 -5.78
C ASP A 77 28.82 -12.14 -6.79
N GLN A 78 30.12 -12.00 -7.02
CA GLN A 78 30.89 -12.75 -8.03
C GLN A 78 30.71 -14.29 -7.94
N ASN A 79 30.22 -14.77 -6.81
CA ASN A 79 29.99 -16.20 -6.56
C ASN A 79 28.55 -16.65 -6.85
N VAL A 80 27.66 -15.76 -7.31
CA VAL A 80 26.25 -16.07 -7.57
C VAL A 80 26.06 -16.45 -9.03
N ILE A 81 25.80 -17.72 -9.30
CA ILE A 81 25.54 -18.24 -10.65
C ILE A 81 24.14 -17.83 -11.12
N LYS A 82 23.15 -17.86 -10.23
CA LYS A 82 21.75 -17.52 -10.56
C LYS A 82 20.99 -17.10 -9.32
N THR A 83 20.25 -16.01 -9.42
CA THR A 83 19.35 -15.54 -8.36
C THR A 83 17.92 -15.96 -8.66
N VAL A 84 17.29 -16.63 -7.71
CA VAL A 84 15.88 -17.04 -7.79
C VAL A 84 15.11 -16.37 -6.68
N LYS A 85 14.03 -15.66 -7.02
CA LYS A 85 13.08 -15.10 -6.05
C LYS A 85 11.91 -16.06 -5.89
N VAL A 86 11.77 -16.62 -4.68
CA VAL A 86 10.65 -17.50 -4.34
C VAL A 86 9.65 -16.72 -3.50
N TYR A 87 8.41 -16.66 -3.97
CA TYR A 87 7.31 -16.03 -3.24
C TYR A 87 6.53 -17.13 -2.52
N ILE A 88 6.43 -17.01 -1.20
CA ILE A 88 5.68 -17.94 -0.35
C ILE A 88 4.48 -17.20 0.21
N ALA A 89 3.29 -17.77 0.03
CA ALA A 89 2.04 -17.26 0.60
C ALA A 89 1.59 -18.19 1.74
N THR A 90 1.26 -17.61 2.90
CA THR A 90 0.69 -18.31 4.03
C THR A 90 -0.64 -17.66 4.41
N LYS A 91 -1.68 -18.50 4.64
CA LYS A 91 -2.98 -18.02 5.11
C LYS A 91 -3.03 -18.09 6.63
N ARG A 92 -3.10 -16.93 7.28
CA ARG A 92 -3.25 -16.82 8.74
C ARG A 92 -4.71 -16.51 9.08
N LYS A 93 -5.38 -17.42 9.80
CA LYS A 93 -6.71 -17.19 10.34
C LYS A 93 -6.70 -16.14 11.45
N ILE A 94 -7.82 -15.46 11.65
CA ILE A 94 -8.00 -14.52 12.76
C ILE A 94 -7.93 -15.29 14.08
N GLN A 95 -7.21 -14.73 15.05
CA GLN A 95 -7.09 -15.26 16.42
C GLN A 95 -7.46 -14.16 17.42
N VAL A 96 -7.81 -14.58 18.62
CA VAL A 96 -7.98 -13.66 19.76
C VAL A 96 -6.66 -12.91 19.99
N GLY A 97 -6.73 -11.60 20.13
CA GLY A 97 -5.56 -10.73 20.24
C GLY A 97 -5.07 -10.10 18.93
N ASP A 98 -5.57 -10.53 17.79
CA ASP A 98 -5.26 -9.89 16.50
C ASP A 98 -5.92 -8.52 16.41
N LYS A 99 -5.25 -7.58 15.73
CA LYS A 99 -5.72 -6.22 15.59
C LYS A 99 -6.49 -6.04 14.28
N MET A 100 -7.69 -5.48 14.41
CA MET A 100 -8.55 -5.11 13.29
C MET A 100 -8.87 -3.62 13.33
N ALA A 101 -9.15 -3.04 12.18
CA ALA A 101 -9.53 -1.63 12.06
C ALA A 101 -10.47 -1.42 10.88
N GLY A 102 -11.32 -0.40 10.98
CA GLY A 102 -12.04 0.16 9.86
C GLY A 102 -11.25 1.29 9.19
N ARG A 103 -11.94 2.11 8.38
CA ARG A 103 -11.37 3.27 7.67
C ARG A 103 -11.47 4.59 8.44
N HIS A 104 -12.04 4.59 9.64
CA HIS A 104 -12.38 5.81 10.40
C HIS A 104 -11.57 5.94 11.71
N GLY A 105 -10.38 5.34 11.78
CA GLY A 105 -9.58 5.33 13.00
C GLY A 105 -10.16 4.43 14.11
N ASN A 106 -11.17 3.64 13.82
CA ASN A 106 -11.81 2.68 14.70
C ASN A 106 -10.99 1.38 14.76
N LYS A 107 -9.92 1.39 15.51
CA LYS A 107 -9.05 0.23 15.76
C LYS A 107 -9.51 -0.53 17.00
N GLY A 108 -9.42 -1.84 16.93
CA GLY A 108 -9.74 -2.73 18.03
C GLY A 108 -8.94 -4.02 17.99
N ILE A 109 -9.06 -4.80 19.04
CA ILE A 109 -8.43 -6.11 19.18
C ILE A 109 -9.54 -7.14 19.32
N VAL A 110 -9.38 -8.28 18.66
CA VAL A 110 -10.33 -9.40 18.77
C VAL A 110 -10.27 -9.93 20.20
N ALA A 111 -11.35 -9.73 20.94
CA ALA A 111 -11.46 -10.17 22.32
C ALA A 111 -11.98 -11.63 22.43
N ARG A 112 -12.90 -12.00 21.56
CA ARG A 112 -13.54 -13.32 21.58
C ARG A 112 -13.92 -13.74 20.16
N ILE A 113 -13.80 -15.02 19.89
CA ILE A 113 -14.34 -15.68 18.71
C ILE A 113 -15.41 -16.65 19.17
N VAL A 114 -16.60 -16.48 18.63
CA VAL A 114 -17.81 -17.21 19.02
C VAL A 114 -18.29 -18.03 17.83
N PRO A 115 -18.86 -19.23 18.02
CA PRO A 115 -19.51 -19.96 16.96
C PRO A 115 -20.62 -19.13 16.28
N GLU A 116 -20.93 -19.40 15.04
CA GLU A 116 -21.92 -18.64 14.27
C GLU A 116 -23.33 -18.75 14.87
N GLU A 117 -23.64 -19.90 15.46
CA GLU A 117 -24.94 -20.19 16.10
C GLU A 117 -25.19 -19.31 17.35
N ASP A 118 -24.12 -18.95 18.06
CA ASP A 118 -24.21 -18.13 19.29
C ASP A 118 -24.17 -16.61 18.99
N MET A 119 -23.97 -16.24 17.72
CA MET A 119 -23.94 -14.83 17.33
C MET A 119 -25.35 -14.26 17.21
N PRO A 120 -25.55 -12.97 17.53
CA PRO A 120 -26.83 -12.31 17.26
C PRO A 120 -27.22 -12.40 15.79
N TYR A 121 -28.48 -12.53 15.51
CA TYR A 121 -28.97 -12.63 14.13
C TYR A 121 -30.20 -11.74 13.89
N LEU A 122 -30.41 -11.41 12.64
CA LEU A 122 -31.54 -10.65 12.14
C LEU A 122 -32.82 -11.53 12.17
N PRO A 123 -34.02 -10.93 12.15
CA PRO A 123 -35.27 -11.69 12.05
C PRO A 123 -35.40 -12.58 10.80
N ASP A 124 -34.62 -12.33 9.78
CA ASP A 124 -34.52 -13.14 8.57
C ASP A 124 -33.56 -14.35 8.71
N GLY A 125 -32.95 -14.52 9.89
CA GLY A 125 -32.00 -15.58 10.18
C GLY A 125 -30.53 -15.27 9.78
N THR A 126 -30.24 -14.09 9.26
CA THR A 126 -28.87 -13.72 8.88
C THR A 126 -28.04 -13.39 10.12
N PRO A 127 -26.94 -14.11 10.40
CA PRO A 127 -26.11 -13.85 11.58
C PRO A 127 -25.22 -12.62 11.38
N VAL A 128 -24.91 -11.94 12.47
CA VAL A 128 -23.93 -10.85 12.53
C VAL A 128 -22.53 -11.45 12.62
N GLN A 129 -21.61 -10.98 11.79
CA GLN A 129 -20.22 -11.50 11.78
C GLN A 129 -19.31 -10.81 12.78
N ILE A 130 -19.59 -9.56 13.16
CA ILE A 130 -18.74 -8.77 14.09
C ILE A 130 -19.65 -7.97 15.02
N CYS A 131 -19.37 -8.04 16.32
CA CYS A 131 -19.95 -7.17 17.33
C CYS A 131 -18.89 -6.16 17.77
N LEU A 132 -19.19 -4.87 17.63
CA LEU A 132 -18.30 -3.77 17.99
C LEU A 132 -18.77 -3.10 19.28
N ASN A 133 -17.81 -2.71 20.14
CA ASN A 133 -18.12 -1.96 21.34
C ASN A 133 -18.50 -0.49 20.99
N PRO A 134 -19.73 -0.05 21.29
CA PRO A 134 -20.20 1.29 20.96
C PRO A 134 -19.48 2.39 21.75
N MET A 135 -18.89 2.10 22.90
CA MET A 135 -18.19 3.10 23.73
C MET A 135 -16.97 3.73 23.04
N GLY A 136 -16.42 3.08 22.00
CA GLY A 136 -15.33 3.63 21.21
C GLY A 136 -15.73 4.78 20.29
N VAL A 137 -17.03 5.04 20.09
CA VAL A 137 -17.52 6.06 19.13
C VAL A 137 -17.66 7.44 19.76
N PRO A 138 -18.34 7.64 20.93
CA PRO A 138 -18.63 8.97 21.46
C PRO A 138 -17.39 9.77 21.80
N SER A 139 -16.42 9.15 22.47
CA SER A 139 -15.18 9.83 22.90
C SER A 139 -14.26 10.20 21.74
N ARG A 140 -14.32 9.46 20.64
CA ARG A 140 -13.44 9.65 19.47
C ARG A 140 -14.09 10.43 18.35
N MET A 141 -15.39 10.71 18.44
CA MET A 141 -16.15 11.53 17.49
C MET A 141 -16.04 11.08 16.01
N ASN A 142 -15.72 9.82 15.75
CA ASN A 142 -15.61 9.26 14.42
C ASN A 142 -16.96 8.75 13.90
N VAL A 143 -17.93 9.66 13.76
CA VAL A 143 -19.32 9.37 13.35
C VAL A 143 -19.39 8.77 11.95
N GLY A 144 -18.39 9.02 11.10
CA GLY A 144 -18.32 8.48 9.75
C GLY A 144 -18.44 6.95 9.68
N GLN A 145 -18.00 6.21 10.70
CA GLN A 145 -18.18 4.76 10.75
C GLN A 145 -19.65 4.33 10.86
N VAL A 146 -20.47 5.10 11.56
CA VAL A 146 -21.92 4.84 11.69
C VAL A 146 -22.62 5.13 10.36
N LEU A 147 -22.28 6.25 9.72
CA LEU A 147 -22.80 6.60 8.39
C LEU A 147 -22.39 5.57 7.33
N GLU A 148 -21.16 5.08 7.37
CA GLU A 148 -20.69 4.00 6.50
C GLU A 148 -21.50 2.72 6.72
N THR A 149 -21.79 2.36 7.96
CA THR A 149 -22.57 1.16 8.31
C THR A 149 -23.97 1.23 7.72
N HIS A 150 -24.65 2.36 7.88
CA HIS A 150 -25.99 2.59 7.32
C HIS A 150 -25.98 2.56 5.79
N LEU A 151 -25.07 3.29 5.17
CA LEU A 151 -24.95 3.32 3.71
C LEU A 151 -24.59 1.95 3.16
N GLY A 152 -23.68 1.24 3.83
CA GLY A 152 -23.29 -0.13 3.46
C GLY A 152 -24.45 -1.10 3.47
N TRP A 153 -25.36 -0.97 4.44
CA TRP A 153 -26.58 -1.78 4.50
C TRP A 153 -27.49 -1.51 3.31
N ALA A 154 -27.79 -0.23 3.05
CA ALA A 154 -28.61 0.17 1.91
C ALA A 154 -27.99 -0.29 0.58
N CYS A 155 -26.68 -0.12 0.40
CA CYS A 155 -25.96 -0.54 -0.81
C CYS A 155 -26.02 -2.06 -1.03
N LYS A 156 -25.94 -2.84 0.05
CA LYS A 156 -26.02 -4.31 -0.03
C LYS A 156 -27.38 -4.75 -0.52
N GLN A 157 -28.46 -4.13 -0.03
CA GLN A 157 -29.84 -4.44 -0.44
C GLN A 157 -30.12 -4.00 -1.88
N LEU A 158 -29.61 -2.84 -2.28
CA LEU A 158 -29.78 -2.32 -3.65
C LEU A 158 -28.83 -2.96 -4.68
N GLY A 159 -27.83 -3.73 -4.22
CA GLY A 159 -26.82 -4.34 -5.10
C GLY A 159 -25.88 -3.33 -5.76
N ILE A 160 -25.74 -2.12 -5.22
CA ILE A 160 -24.90 -1.06 -5.75
C ILE A 160 -23.61 -0.87 -4.96
N LYS A 161 -22.61 -0.24 -5.60
CA LYS A 161 -21.38 0.20 -4.94
C LYS A 161 -21.30 1.72 -5.00
N VAL A 162 -21.01 2.35 -3.86
CA VAL A 162 -20.90 3.81 -3.74
C VAL A 162 -19.46 4.17 -3.39
N ALA A 163 -18.89 5.12 -4.13
CA ALA A 163 -17.61 5.74 -3.81
C ALA A 163 -17.87 7.13 -3.21
N THR A 164 -17.29 7.37 -2.03
CA THR A 164 -17.42 8.65 -1.31
C THR A 164 -16.02 9.24 -1.10
N PRO A 165 -15.53 10.11 -2.03
CA PRO A 165 -14.28 10.83 -1.83
C PRO A 165 -14.30 11.68 -0.55
N ILE A 166 -13.12 11.94 0.02
CA ILE A 166 -12.98 12.59 1.34
C ILE A 166 -13.67 13.97 1.37
N PHE A 167 -13.58 14.75 0.29
CA PHE A 167 -14.13 16.09 0.20
C PHE A 167 -15.44 16.20 -0.60
N ASP A 168 -15.91 15.09 -1.15
CA ASP A 168 -17.19 14.99 -1.89
C ASP A 168 -17.95 13.77 -1.38
N GLY A 169 -18.29 13.80 -0.10
CA GLY A 169 -19.03 12.75 0.59
C GLY A 169 -20.53 12.80 0.32
N ILE A 170 -21.21 11.75 0.73
CA ILE A 170 -22.67 11.66 0.67
C ILE A 170 -23.31 12.41 1.86
N SER A 171 -24.41 13.12 1.65
CA SER A 171 -25.16 13.76 2.72
C SER A 171 -26.00 12.74 3.52
N GLU A 172 -26.24 13.03 4.79
CA GLU A 172 -27.07 12.20 5.67
C GLU A 172 -28.49 11.99 5.11
N SER A 173 -29.07 13.04 4.51
CA SER A 173 -30.40 12.98 3.88
C SER A 173 -30.47 11.92 2.78
N LYS A 174 -29.45 11.85 1.93
CA LYS A 174 -29.37 10.83 0.88
C LYS A 174 -29.22 9.42 1.45
N ILE A 175 -28.49 9.25 2.53
CA ILE A 175 -28.37 7.93 3.19
C ILE A 175 -29.75 7.48 3.70
N ARG A 176 -30.52 8.39 4.29
CA ARG A 176 -31.89 8.09 4.75
C ARG A 176 -32.82 7.74 3.58
N GLU A 177 -32.70 8.45 2.46
CA GLU A 177 -33.45 8.13 1.23
C GLU A 177 -33.14 6.72 0.72
N TYR A 178 -31.85 6.32 0.72
CA TYR A 178 -31.48 4.96 0.34
C TYR A 178 -32.00 3.90 1.30
N LEU A 179 -31.95 4.15 2.62
CA LEU A 179 -32.54 3.24 3.62
C LEU A 179 -34.06 3.09 3.40
N LYS A 180 -34.76 4.21 3.16
CA LYS A 180 -36.20 4.23 2.87
C LYS A 180 -36.55 3.46 1.59
N ALA A 181 -35.75 3.63 0.54
CA ALA A 181 -35.92 2.92 -0.73
C ALA A 181 -35.78 1.41 -0.61
N THR A 182 -35.03 0.93 0.40
CA THR A 182 -34.87 -0.50 0.69
C THR A 182 -35.91 -1.05 1.66
N GLY A 183 -36.85 -0.22 2.13
CA GLY A 183 -37.85 -0.61 3.13
C GLY A 183 -37.32 -0.75 4.55
N MET A 184 -36.10 -0.26 4.79
CA MET A 184 -35.47 -0.29 6.11
C MET A 184 -35.86 0.91 6.96
N PRO A 185 -35.78 0.79 8.30
CA PRO A 185 -35.99 1.94 9.18
C PRO A 185 -35.01 3.06 8.88
N GLU A 186 -35.48 4.31 8.81
CA GLU A 186 -34.61 5.49 8.59
C GLU A 186 -33.57 5.67 9.69
N SER A 187 -33.82 5.13 10.87
CA SER A 187 -32.88 5.13 12.01
C SER A 187 -31.67 4.21 11.79
N GLY A 188 -31.74 3.28 10.84
CA GLY A 188 -30.71 2.25 10.65
C GLY A 188 -30.57 1.27 11.81
N LYS A 189 -31.59 1.20 12.67
CA LYS A 189 -31.63 0.31 13.83
C LYS A 189 -32.66 -0.79 13.61
N ILE A 190 -32.37 -1.97 14.12
CA ILE A 190 -33.28 -3.13 14.06
C ILE A 190 -33.18 -3.93 15.35
N ARG A 191 -34.22 -4.63 15.70
CA ARG A 191 -34.21 -5.61 16.80
C ARG A 191 -33.53 -6.88 16.32
N LEU A 192 -32.47 -7.26 17.01
CA LEU A 192 -31.80 -8.55 16.82
C LEU A 192 -32.31 -9.59 17.80
N ILE A 193 -32.05 -10.83 17.46
CA ILE A 193 -32.30 -11.99 18.31
C ILE A 193 -30.95 -12.47 18.83
N ASP A 194 -30.87 -12.77 20.13
CA ASP A 194 -29.66 -13.32 20.73
C ASP A 194 -29.50 -14.80 20.34
N GLY A 195 -28.33 -15.17 19.81
CA GLY A 195 -28.06 -16.54 19.40
C GLY A 195 -28.06 -17.57 20.56
N LEU A 196 -27.73 -17.13 21.79
CA LEU A 196 -27.67 -18.01 22.94
C LEU A 196 -29.04 -18.27 23.58
N THR A 197 -29.85 -17.20 23.72
CA THR A 197 -31.15 -17.31 24.41
C THR A 197 -32.32 -17.51 23.46
N GLY A 198 -32.17 -17.09 22.19
CA GLY A 198 -33.26 -17.06 21.23
C GLY A 198 -34.28 -15.93 21.45
N GLU A 199 -34.00 -15.01 22.38
CA GLU A 199 -34.89 -13.90 22.72
C GLU A 199 -34.49 -12.61 21.97
N TYR A 200 -35.44 -11.72 21.79
CA TYR A 200 -35.15 -10.39 21.20
C TYR A 200 -34.41 -9.52 22.20
N PHE A 201 -33.43 -8.76 21.69
CA PHE A 201 -32.83 -7.69 22.49
C PHE A 201 -33.88 -6.64 22.89
N ASP A 202 -33.73 -6.07 24.08
CA ASP A 202 -34.66 -5.06 24.61
C ASP A 202 -34.64 -3.78 23.76
N GLN A 203 -33.51 -3.44 23.19
CA GLN A 203 -33.32 -2.24 22.42
C GLN A 203 -33.01 -2.53 20.94
N GLU A 204 -33.36 -1.58 20.08
CA GLU A 204 -32.96 -1.60 18.69
C GLU A 204 -31.47 -1.30 18.56
N ILE A 205 -30.78 -2.09 17.76
CA ILE A 205 -29.31 -2.05 17.58
C ILE A 205 -28.99 -1.54 16.18
N VAL A 206 -27.93 -0.75 16.06
CA VAL A 206 -27.37 -0.32 14.77
C VAL A 206 -26.69 -1.52 14.12
N VAL A 207 -27.17 -1.90 12.94
CA VAL A 207 -26.65 -3.01 12.14
C VAL A 207 -26.41 -2.54 10.73
N GLY A 208 -25.43 -3.09 10.06
CA GLY A 208 -25.14 -2.79 8.66
C GLY A 208 -23.82 -3.39 8.21
N TYR A 209 -23.33 -2.95 7.08
CA TYR A 209 -22.08 -3.43 6.49
C TYR A 209 -21.02 -2.35 6.58
N ILE A 210 -19.87 -2.71 7.13
CA ILE A 210 -18.71 -1.84 7.27
C ILE A 210 -17.46 -2.54 6.70
N TYR A 211 -16.55 -1.76 6.12
CA TYR A 211 -15.28 -2.27 5.63
C TYR A 211 -14.30 -2.44 6.79
N MET A 212 -13.87 -3.68 7.03
CA MET A 212 -12.93 -4.03 8.09
C MET A 212 -11.65 -4.62 7.52
N MET A 213 -10.53 -4.22 8.08
CA MET A 213 -9.19 -4.67 7.72
C MET A 213 -8.54 -5.40 8.88
N LYS A 214 -7.90 -6.53 8.59
CA LYS A 214 -6.98 -7.18 9.52
C LYS A 214 -5.62 -6.49 9.39
N LEU A 215 -5.09 -5.95 10.49
CA LEU A 215 -3.80 -5.30 10.51
C LEU A 215 -2.68 -6.32 10.71
N ASN A 216 -1.48 -6.00 10.21
CA ASN A 216 -0.30 -6.88 10.34
C ASN A 216 0.31 -6.88 11.76
N HIS A 217 -0.48 -6.54 12.77
CA HIS A 217 -0.15 -6.65 14.17
C HIS A 217 -0.79 -7.91 14.76
N LEU A 218 -0.25 -9.05 14.39
CA LEU A 218 -0.76 -10.36 14.79
C LEU A 218 -0.20 -10.78 16.13
N VAL A 219 -1.03 -11.37 16.97
CA VAL A 219 -0.62 -11.84 18.31
C VAL A 219 0.47 -12.91 18.24
N ALA A 220 0.40 -13.78 17.23
CA ALA A 220 1.38 -14.85 17.04
C ALA A 220 2.82 -14.34 16.82
N ASP A 221 2.98 -13.15 16.24
CA ASP A 221 4.29 -12.54 16.02
C ASP A 221 4.80 -11.75 17.24
N LYS A 222 3.96 -11.49 18.22
CA LYS A 222 4.26 -10.68 19.41
C LYS A 222 4.37 -11.48 20.70
N ILE A 223 3.81 -12.69 20.72
CA ILE A 223 3.92 -13.57 21.87
C ILE A 223 5.37 -13.96 22.11
N HIS A 224 5.86 -13.74 23.31
CA HIS A 224 7.24 -14.03 23.66
C HIS A 224 7.32 -14.57 25.09
N ALA A 225 8.06 -15.65 25.25
CA ALA A 225 8.34 -16.27 26.54
C ALA A 225 9.81 -16.69 26.59
N ARG A 226 10.35 -16.73 27.79
CA ARG A 226 11.71 -17.17 28.05
C ARG A 226 11.77 -18.03 29.30
N ALA A 227 12.39 -19.20 29.21
CA ALA A 227 12.80 -19.97 30.36
C ALA A 227 14.29 -19.77 30.65
N VAL A 228 15.16 -20.06 29.64
CA VAL A 228 16.62 -19.87 29.69
C VAL A 228 17.07 -19.20 28.40
N GLY A 229 18.06 -18.33 28.48
CA GLY A 229 18.56 -17.61 27.30
C GLY A 229 19.87 -16.87 27.59
N PRO A 230 20.38 -16.07 26.62
CA PRO A 230 21.65 -15.40 26.74
C PRO A 230 21.64 -14.31 27.83
N TYR A 231 22.79 -14.17 28.49
CA TYR A 231 23.06 -13.14 29.51
C TYR A 231 24.08 -12.14 29.02
N SER A 232 24.07 -10.94 29.59
CA SER A 232 25.11 -9.95 29.36
C SER A 232 26.44 -10.41 30.00
N LEU A 233 27.55 -10.22 29.29
CA LEU A 233 28.87 -10.65 29.78
C LEU A 233 29.32 -9.87 31.04
N LEU A 234 29.01 -8.57 31.11
CA LEU A 234 29.44 -7.72 32.21
C LEU A 234 28.52 -7.80 33.42
N THR A 235 27.23 -7.64 33.20
CA THR A 235 26.23 -7.52 34.29
C THR A 235 25.63 -8.86 34.69
N GLN A 236 25.86 -9.93 33.92
CA GLN A 236 25.24 -11.24 34.12
C GLN A 236 23.70 -11.21 34.19
N GLN A 237 23.10 -10.16 33.61
CA GLN A 237 21.65 -10.01 33.54
C GLN A 237 21.10 -10.60 32.22
N PRO A 238 19.84 -11.09 32.19
CA PRO A 238 19.21 -11.53 30.97
C PRO A 238 19.22 -10.40 29.92
N ARG A 239 19.58 -10.72 28.68
CA ARG A 239 19.47 -9.76 27.57
C ARG A 239 18.01 -9.40 27.31
N GLY A 240 17.76 -8.18 26.83
CA GLY A 240 16.45 -7.72 26.41
C GLY A 240 16.21 -7.98 24.92
N GLY A 241 14.92 -7.93 24.50
CA GLY A 241 14.52 -8.03 23.12
C GLY A 241 14.13 -9.43 22.65
N THR A 242 13.05 -9.49 21.89
CA THR A 242 12.44 -10.71 21.38
C THR A 242 13.37 -11.46 20.41
N ALA A 243 14.09 -10.72 19.55
CA ALA A 243 15.00 -11.29 18.57
C ALA A 243 16.19 -12.05 19.18
N GLN A 244 16.58 -11.71 20.41
CA GLN A 244 17.70 -12.33 21.13
C GLN A 244 17.24 -13.34 22.18
N ASN A 245 16.00 -13.78 22.14
CA ASN A 245 15.40 -14.60 23.20
C ASN A 245 15.61 -13.99 24.59
N GLY A 246 15.39 -12.68 24.68
CA GLY A 246 15.60 -11.89 25.89
C GLY A 246 14.50 -12.07 26.91
N GLY A 247 14.77 -11.72 28.18
CA GLY A 247 13.81 -11.75 29.26
C GLY A 247 12.95 -10.48 29.32
N GLN A 248 11.83 -10.60 30.01
CA GLN A 248 10.97 -9.47 30.33
C GLN A 248 11.61 -8.58 31.39
N ARG A 249 11.52 -7.26 31.22
CA ARG A 249 11.97 -6.32 32.23
C ARG A 249 10.87 -6.14 33.26
N PHE A 250 11.13 -6.50 34.51
CA PHE A 250 10.26 -6.18 35.61
C PHE A 250 10.37 -4.70 35.96
N ARG A 251 9.25 -4.00 35.81
CA ARG A 251 9.10 -2.62 36.25
C ARG A 251 8.34 -2.62 37.59
N GLU A 252 8.41 -1.52 38.32
CA GLU A 252 7.78 -1.37 39.62
C GLU A 252 6.31 -1.79 39.63
N MET A 253 5.51 -1.33 38.65
CA MET A 253 4.10 -1.69 38.55
C MET A 253 3.86 -3.19 38.31
N VAL A 254 4.73 -3.86 37.55
CA VAL A 254 4.63 -5.31 37.32
C VAL A 254 4.94 -6.09 38.60
N VAL A 255 5.85 -5.59 39.43
CA VAL A 255 6.13 -6.17 40.75
C VAL A 255 4.90 -6.07 41.64
N TRP A 256 4.24 -4.92 41.67
CA TRP A 256 2.96 -4.75 42.43
C TRP A 256 1.87 -5.72 41.95
N ASP A 257 1.71 -5.90 40.62
CA ASP A 257 0.74 -6.86 40.07
C ASP A 257 1.05 -8.29 40.51
N LEU A 258 2.33 -8.67 40.55
CA LEU A 258 2.72 -9.99 41.03
C LEU A 258 2.49 -10.17 42.53
N GLU A 259 2.78 -9.16 43.35
CA GLU A 259 2.50 -9.17 44.79
C GLU A 259 0.99 -9.29 45.04
N ALA A 260 0.17 -8.60 44.23
CA ALA A 260 -1.29 -8.68 44.35
C ALA A 260 -1.88 -10.05 43.93
N SER A 261 -1.14 -10.77 43.07
CA SER A 261 -1.60 -12.07 42.54
C SER A 261 -1.10 -13.27 43.36
N GLY A 262 -0.20 -13.06 44.30
CA GLY A 262 0.38 -14.08 45.20
C GLY A 262 1.62 -14.75 44.63
#